data_005995009fb9c583093a213275ecd422
#
_entry.id   005995009fb9c583093a213275ecd422
#
_cell.length_a   1.000
_cell.length_b   1.000
_cell.length_c   1.000
_cell.angle_alpha   90.00
_cell.angle_beta   90.00
_cell.angle_gamma   90.00
#
_symmetry.space_group_name_H-M   'P 1'
#
loop_
_entity.id
_entity.type
_entity.pdbx_description
1 polymer ?
#
loop_
_entity_poly.entity_id
_entity_poly.type
_entity_poly.pdbx_seq_one_letter_code
_entity_poly.pdbx_strand_id
1 'polypeptide(L)'
;MDELTMNGPEVPEDQKQQGLAGGPAQPAAKEAEIDLGEIARLVPDKMAFKIGEVADVTGLKPYVLRYWESEFDALNPQKSAFNQRVYSKRDVETVLLIKKLLYDEKFSIAGAKRKISELRRELKVEKKWIQAHDKMDKAMARLEELIQDIGQIRSLFQD
;
A
#
# COMPACT_ATOMS: atom_id res chain seq x y z
N MET A 1 0.89 9.82 56.18
CA MET A 1 2.00 9.95 55.19
C MET A 1 1.91 8.71 54.32
N ASP A 2 1.06 8.78 53.33
CA ASP A 2 0.78 7.67 52.40
C ASP A 2 1.32 8.05 51.04
N GLU A 3 2.41 7.39 50.63
CA GLU A 3 2.99 7.49 49.29
C GLU A 3 2.12 6.67 48.33
N LEU A 4 1.34 7.38 47.53
CA LEU A 4 0.66 6.82 46.35
C LEU A 4 1.69 6.63 45.25
N THR A 5 2.27 5.45 45.13
CA THR A 5 3.00 4.98 43.97
C THR A 5 2.02 4.78 42.82
N MET A 6 1.96 5.74 41.89
CA MET A 6 1.28 5.59 40.62
C MET A 6 2.12 4.66 39.74
N ASN A 7 1.70 3.41 39.71
CA ASN A 7 2.20 2.43 38.70
C ASN A 7 1.50 2.72 37.38
N GLY A 8 2.24 3.33 36.45
CA GLY A 8 1.79 3.48 35.07
C GLY A 8 1.72 2.11 34.39
N PRO A 9 0.93 1.96 33.31
CA PRO A 9 0.75 0.65 32.68
C PRO A 9 2.08 0.13 32.12
N GLU A 10 2.48 -1.03 32.64
CA GLU A 10 3.63 -1.78 32.15
C GLU A 10 3.46 -2.10 30.66
N VAL A 11 4.37 -1.59 29.88
CA VAL A 11 4.57 -2.02 28.47
C VAL A 11 5.20 -3.42 28.55
N PRO A 12 4.64 -4.45 27.89
CA PRO A 12 5.21 -5.78 27.91
C PRO A 12 6.66 -5.74 27.43
N GLU A 13 7.57 -6.30 28.24
CA GLU A 13 9.02 -6.27 28.02
C GLU A 13 9.50 -7.01 26.76
N ASP A 14 8.65 -7.79 26.11
CA ASP A 14 9.00 -8.57 24.91
C ASP A 14 9.30 -7.74 23.65
N GLN A 15 9.08 -6.42 23.67
CA GLN A 15 9.35 -5.56 22.51
C GLN A 15 10.61 -4.68 22.65
N LYS A 16 11.29 -4.69 23.79
CA LYS A 16 12.50 -3.86 24.01
C LYS A 16 13.82 -4.50 23.62
N GLN A 17 13.86 -5.78 23.25
CA GLN A 17 15.13 -6.50 23.03
C GLN A 17 15.43 -6.89 21.57
N GLN A 18 14.76 -6.32 20.58
CA GLN A 18 15.13 -6.58 19.17
C GLN A 18 15.87 -5.43 18.47
N GLY A 19 16.49 -4.59 19.22
CA GLY A 19 17.43 -3.60 18.70
C GLY A 19 18.83 -3.89 19.17
N LEU A 20 19.58 -4.79 18.49
CA LEU A 20 21.04 -4.92 18.42
C LEU A 20 21.46 -6.39 18.31
N ALA A 21 21.40 -6.94 17.10
CA ALA A 21 22.36 -7.97 16.68
C ALA A 21 22.24 -8.11 15.16
N GLY A 22 23.29 -7.68 14.45
CA GLY A 22 23.52 -8.07 13.07
C GLY A 22 23.75 -9.57 13.01
N GLY A 23 22.67 -10.34 12.76
CA GLY A 23 22.73 -11.72 12.41
C GLY A 23 22.78 -11.88 10.90
N PRO A 24 23.40 -12.97 10.38
CA PRO A 24 23.55 -13.20 8.95
C PRO A 24 22.18 -13.25 8.26
N ALA A 25 22.13 -12.81 7.00
CA ALA A 25 20.98 -12.86 6.13
C ALA A 25 20.24 -14.20 6.30
N GLN A 26 19.00 -14.13 6.80
CA GLN A 26 18.17 -15.31 6.84
C GLN A 26 17.88 -15.76 5.40
N PRO A 27 17.98 -17.06 5.11
CA PRO A 27 17.69 -17.58 3.77
C PRO A 27 16.24 -17.27 3.41
N ALA A 28 16.05 -16.93 2.15
CA ALA A 28 14.78 -16.69 1.48
C ALA A 28 13.62 -17.44 2.13
N ALA A 29 12.83 -16.72 2.94
CA ALA A 29 11.47 -17.13 3.21
C ALA A 29 10.81 -17.26 1.82
N LYS A 30 10.19 -18.41 1.55
CA LYS A 30 9.39 -18.65 0.34
C LYS A 30 8.67 -17.36 0.00
N GLU A 31 8.85 -16.89 -1.23
CA GLU A 31 8.09 -15.78 -1.78
C GLU A 31 6.62 -16.18 -1.75
N ALA A 32 5.97 -15.92 -0.62
CA ALA A 32 4.53 -15.99 -0.53
C ALA A 32 4.03 -14.88 -1.44
N GLU A 33 3.43 -15.26 -2.55
CA GLU A 33 2.76 -14.33 -3.46
C GLU A 33 1.73 -13.55 -2.64
N ILE A 34 2.05 -12.28 -2.41
CA ILE A 34 1.14 -11.38 -1.69
C ILE A 34 0.05 -11.00 -2.66
N ASP A 35 -1.10 -11.64 -2.54
CA ASP A 35 -2.27 -11.29 -3.33
C ASP A 35 -2.84 -9.93 -2.86
N LEU A 36 -2.42 -8.88 -3.55
CA LEU A 36 -2.92 -7.53 -3.31
C LEU A 36 -4.42 -7.40 -3.64
N GLY A 37 -4.94 -8.25 -4.53
CA GLY A 37 -6.35 -8.30 -4.87
C GLY A 37 -7.21 -8.81 -3.71
N GLU A 38 -6.71 -9.79 -2.97
CA GLU A 38 -7.36 -10.27 -1.74
C GLU A 38 -7.42 -9.17 -0.68
N ILE A 39 -6.31 -8.47 -0.46
CA ILE A 39 -6.25 -7.34 0.47
C ILE A 39 -7.26 -6.25 0.08
N ALA A 40 -7.36 -5.90 -1.20
CA ALA A 40 -8.28 -4.87 -1.67
C ALA A 40 -9.77 -5.24 -1.46
N ARG A 41 -10.10 -6.54 -1.50
CA ARG A 41 -11.47 -7.05 -1.26
C ARG A 41 -11.89 -6.95 0.21
N LEU A 42 -10.94 -6.97 1.14
CA LEU A 42 -11.20 -6.85 2.58
C LEU A 42 -11.55 -5.42 2.99
N VAL A 43 -11.20 -4.42 2.16
CA VAL A 43 -11.45 -3.02 2.47
C VAL A 43 -12.81 -2.59 1.92
N PRO A 44 -13.72 -2.07 2.77
CA PRO A 44 -15.01 -1.55 2.33
C PRO A 44 -14.86 -0.46 1.26
N ASP A 45 -15.84 -0.35 0.37
CA ASP A 45 -15.84 0.68 -0.68
C ASP A 45 -16.24 2.04 -0.12
N LYS A 46 -15.27 2.68 0.55
CA LYS A 46 -15.41 3.99 1.19
C LYS A 46 -14.18 4.82 0.88
N MET A 47 -14.36 6.12 0.64
CA MET A 47 -13.26 7.00 0.26
C MET A 47 -12.37 7.41 1.45
N ALA A 48 -12.94 7.46 2.65
CA ALA A 48 -12.26 7.98 3.85
C ALA A 48 -12.67 7.21 5.11
N PHE A 49 -11.69 6.84 5.92
CA PHE A 49 -11.85 6.06 7.15
C PHE A 49 -11.29 6.82 8.34
N LYS A 50 -12.00 6.84 9.44
CA LYS A 50 -11.47 7.29 10.73
C LYS A 50 -10.58 6.21 11.33
N ILE A 51 -9.64 6.56 12.21
CA ILE A 51 -8.73 5.61 12.86
C ILE A 51 -9.45 4.44 13.56
N GLY A 52 -10.62 4.69 14.15
CA GLY A 52 -11.46 3.64 14.76
C GLY A 52 -11.95 2.64 13.72
N GLU A 53 -12.44 3.10 12.58
CA GLU A 53 -12.92 2.24 11.48
C GLU A 53 -11.78 1.41 10.89
N VAL A 54 -10.58 2.01 10.76
CA VAL A 54 -9.38 1.27 10.33
C VAL A 54 -9.01 0.20 11.35
N ALA A 55 -9.09 0.52 12.64
CA ALA A 55 -8.84 -0.43 13.72
C ALA A 55 -9.82 -1.62 13.67
N ASP A 56 -11.09 -1.36 13.40
CA ASP A 56 -12.14 -2.39 13.27
C ASP A 56 -11.89 -3.29 12.05
N VAL A 57 -11.63 -2.70 10.88
CA VAL A 57 -11.38 -3.44 9.63
C VAL A 57 -10.10 -4.29 9.72
N THR A 58 -9.05 -3.75 10.33
CA THR A 58 -7.75 -4.42 10.38
C THR A 58 -7.57 -5.31 11.62
N GLY A 59 -8.44 -5.18 12.62
CA GLY A 59 -8.32 -5.86 13.91
C GLY A 59 -7.13 -5.36 14.74
N LEU A 60 -6.62 -4.17 14.45
CA LEU A 60 -5.48 -3.56 15.16
C LEU A 60 -5.95 -2.50 16.14
N LYS A 61 -5.16 -2.27 17.18
CA LYS A 61 -5.45 -1.18 18.11
C LYS A 61 -5.00 0.18 17.52
N PRO A 62 -5.71 1.30 17.82
CA PRO A 62 -5.36 2.61 17.28
C PRO A 62 -3.93 3.08 17.60
N TYR A 63 -3.35 2.66 18.72
CA TYR A 63 -1.97 3.01 19.07
C TYR A 63 -0.94 2.30 18.16
N VAL A 64 -1.25 1.07 17.70
CA VAL A 64 -0.41 0.36 16.73
C VAL A 64 -0.39 1.09 15.39
N LEU A 65 -1.57 1.55 14.93
CA LEU A 65 -1.68 2.33 13.70
C LEU A 65 -0.84 3.61 13.77
N ARG A 66 -0.89 4.33 14.91
CA ARG A 66 -0.08 5.54 15.12
C ARG A 66 1.41 5.25 15.14
N TYR A 67 1.82 4.12 15.72
CA TYR A 67 3.21 3.68 15.70
C TYR A 67 3.66 3.37 14.27
N TRP A 68 2.84 2.67 13.49
CA TRP A 68 3.15 2.37 12.11
C TRP A 68 3.19 3.61 11.20
N GLU A 69 2.40 4.63 11.47
CA GLU A 69 2.51 5.93 10.78
C GLU A 69 3.91 6.54 10.95
N SER A 70 4.53 6.40 12.11
CA SER A 70 5.88 6.92 12.35
C SER A 70 6.97 6.05 11.75
N GLU A 71 6.71 4.75 11.58
CA GLU A 71 7.68 3.82 11.03
C GLU A 71 7.62 3.71 9.51
N PHE A 72 6.43 3.71 8.93
CA PHE A 72 6.24 3.46 7.50
C PHE A 72 5.88 4.73 6.74
N ASP A 73 6.80 5.29 5.96
CA ASP A 73 6.55 6.42 5.04
C ASP A 73 5.45 6.11 4.01
N ALA A 74 5.17 4.81 3.85
CA ALA A 74 4.10 4.32 3.01
C ALA A 74 2.71 4.69 3.55
N LEU A 75 2.58 4.97 4.84
CA LEU A 75 1.34 5.26 5.55
C LEU A 75 1.30 6.74 5.93
N ASN A 76 0.53 7.53 5.20
CA ASN A 76 0.47 8.97 5.39
C ASN A 76 -0.98 9.47 5.41
N PRO A 77 -1.72 9.21 6.52
CA PRO A 77 -3.09 9.67 6.65
C PRO A 77 -3.17 11.20 6.67
N GLN A 78 -4.22 11.73 6.07
CA GLN A 78 -4.47 13.17 6.08
C GLN A 78 -5.12 13.61 7.39
N LYS A 79 -4.92 14.86 7.77
CA LYS A 79 -5.65 15.49 8.87
C LYS A 79 -6.90 16.17 8.32
N SER A 80 -8.06 15.87 8.90
CA SER A 80 -9.30 16.58 8.60
C SER A 80 -9.27 18.01 9.18
N ALA A 81 -10.25 18.83 8.80
CA ALA A 81 -10.45 20.17 9.36
C ALA A 81 -10.58 20.18 10.91
N PHE A 82 -11.00 19.05 11.49
CA PHE A 82 -11.10 18.85 12.94
C PHE A 82 -9.84 18.21 13.56
N ASN A 83 -8.71 18.26 12.87
CA ASN A 83 -7.44 17.67 13.31
C ASN A 83 -7.49 16.15 13.59
N GLN A 84 -8.46 15.45 12.99
CA GLN A 84 -8.60 13.99 13.11
C GLN A 84 -7.86 13.33 11.92
N ARG A 85 -7.22 12.19 12.19
CA ARG A 85 -6.59 11.36 11.16
C ARG A 85 -7.65 10.72 10.27
N VAL A 86 -7.49 10.87 8.96
CA VAL A 86 -8.35 10.30 7.94
C VAL A 86 -7.49 9.49 7.00
N TYR A 87 -7.81 8.21 6.89
CA TYR A 87 -7.12 7.24 6.04
C TYR A 87 -7.89 7.07 4.74
N SER A 88 -7.19 7.08 3.63
CA SER A 88 -7.74 6.68 2.34
C SER A 88 -7.88 5.15 2.24
N LYS A 89 -8.62 4.66 1.26
CA LYS A 89 -8.70 3.22 0.95
C LYS A 89 -7.31 2.60 0.79
N ARG A 90 -6.40 3.30 0.10
CA ARG A 90 -5.01 2.86 -0.09
C ARG A 90 -4.21 2.78 1.22
N ASP A 91 -4.47 3.67 2.17
CA ASP A 91 -3.82 3.61 3.47
C ASP A 91 -4.29 2.37 4.24
N VAL A 92 -5.58 2.03 4.18
CA VAL A 92 -6.12 0.82 4.81
C VAL A 92 -5.54 -0.45 4.15
N GLU A 93 -5.46 -0.50 2.82
CA GLU A 93 -4.79 -1.58 2.09
C GLU A 93 -3.32 -1.71 2.50
N THR A 94 -2.62 -0.57 2.66
CA THR A 94 -1.23 -0.55 3.14
C THR A 94 -1.10 -1.08 4.56
N VAL A 95 -2.03 -0.73 5.47
CA VAL A 95 -2.06 -1.26 6.84
C VAL A 95 -2.26 -2.78 6.85
N LEU A 96 -3.17 -3.30 6.03
CA LEU A 96 -3.39 -4.75 5.90
C LEU A 96 -2.15 -5.46 5.35
N LEU A 97 -1.48 -4.86 4.36
CA LEU A 97 -0.22 -5.37 3.83
C LEU A 97 0.89 -5.40 4.89
N ILE A 98 1.05 -4.31 5.66
CA ILE A 98 2.01 -4.26 6.77
C ILE A 98 1.68 -5.36 7.80
N LYS A 99 0.40 -5.50 8.15
CA LYS A 99 -0.06 -6.54 9.08
C LYS A 99 0.34 -7.93 8.57
N LYS A 100 0.04 -8.25 7.32
CA LYS A 100 0.42 -9.55 6.71
C LYS A 100 1.92 -9.76 6.79
N LEU A 101 2.74 -8.80 6.36
CA LEU A 101 4.19 -8.91 6.39
C LEU A 101 4.76 -9.14 7.80
N LEU A 102 4.26 -8.40 8.80
CA LEU A 102 4.80 -8.48 10.17
C LEU A 102 4.28 -9.68 10.96
N TYR A 103 2.96 -9.97 10.85
CA TYR A 103 2.33 -11.00 11.69
C TYR A 103 2.27 -12.37 11.01
N ASP A 104 2.04 -12.46 9.71
CA ASP A 104 1.93 -13.73 9.00
C ASP A 104 3.29 -14.16 8.45
N GLU A 105 3.97 -13.28 7.75
CA GLU A 105 5.25 -13.54 7.08
C GLU A 105 6.47 -13.35 8.01
N LYS A 106 6.25 -12.83 9.24
CA LYS A 106 7.30 -12.62 10.26
C LYS A 106 8.48 -11.75 9.81
N PHE A 107 8.24 -10.81 8.89
CA PHE A 107 9.26 -9.83 8.53
C PHE A 107 9.57 -8.89 9.70
N SER A 108 10.82 -8.45 9.79
CA SER A 108 11.17 -7.30 10.62
C SER A 108 10.59 -6.01 10.04
N ILE A 109 10.45 -4.95 10.84
CA ILE A 109 9.97 -3.64 10.35
C ILE A 109 10.81 -3.17 9.16
N ALA A 110 12.14 -3.29 9.24
CA ALA A 110 13.04 -2.92 8.14
C ALA A 110 12.84 -3.79 6.89
N GLY A 111 12.57 -5.08 7.06
CA GLY A 111 12.26 -6.00 5.96
C GLY A 111 10.93 -5.64 5.29
N ALA A 112 9.89 -5.38 6.09
CA ALA A 112 8.59 -4.97 5.59
C ALA A 112 8.64 -3.64 4.83
N LYS A 113 9.39 -2.64 5.33
CA LYS A 113 9.64 -1.37 4.61
C LYS A 113 10.23 -1.60 3.22
N ARG A 114 11.25 -2.44 3.11
CA ARG A 114 11.89 -2.79 1.83
C ARG A 114 10.92 -3.49 0.89
N LYS A 115 10.19 -4.50 1.38
CA LYS A 115 9.22 -5.24 0.56
C LYS A 115 8.08 -4.37 0.05
N ILE A 116 7.53 -3.49 0.88
CA ILE A 116 6.50 -2.53 0.48
C ILE A 116 7.03 -1.55 -0.58
N SER A 117 8.25 -1.06 -0.43
CA SER A 117 8.89 -0.17 -1.41
C SER A 117 9.09 -0.87 -2.76
N GLU A 118 9.51 -2.13 -2.74
CA GLU A 118 9.67 -2.97 -3.93
C GLU A 118 8.35 -3.18 -4.66
N LEU A 119 7.32 -3.66 -3.96
CA LEU A 119 5.97 -3.85 -4.52
C LEU A 119 5.40 -2.56 -5.12
N ARG A 120 5.57 -1.42 -4.45
CA ARG A 120 5.15 -0.13 -4.98
C ARG A 120 5.88 0.27 -6.26
N ARG A 121 7.16 -0.05 -6.36
CA ARG A 121 7.96 0.20 -7.56
C ARG A 121 7.47 -0.66 -8.72
N GLU A 122 7.24 -1.94 -8.48
CA GLU A 122 6.71 -2.88 -9.47
C GLU A 122 5.36 -2.43 -10.01
N LEU A 123 4.39 -2.14 -9.13
CA LEU A 123 3.09 -1.61 -9.51
C LEU A 123 3.16 -0.29 -10.29
N LYS A 124 4.14 0.56 -9.99
CA LYS A 124 4.33 1.81 -10.73
C LYS A 124 4.87 1.57 -12.14
N VAL A 125 5.75 0.60 -12.30
CA VAL A 125 6.28 0.18 -13.61
C VAL A 125 5.17 -0.43 -14.44
N GLU A 126 4.41 -1.37 -13.88
CA GLU A 126 3.29 -2.03 -14.55
C GLU A 126 2.24 -1.02 -15.03
N LYS A 127 1.83 -0.09 -14.16
CA LYS A 127 0.90 0.98 -14.55
C LYS A 127 1.42 1.85 -15.70
N LYS A 128 2.70 2.19 -15.70
CA LYS A 128 3.30 2.95 -16.79
C LYS A 128 3.29 2.15 -18.08
N TRP A 129 3.55 0.86 -18.00
CA TRP A 129 3.56 -0.04 -19.16
C TRP A 129 2.17 -0.15 -19.79
N ILE A 130 1.14 -0.40 -18.96
CA ILE A 130 -0.27 -0.45 -19.39
C ILE A 130 -0.69 0.88 -20.04
N GLN A 131 -0.35 2.03 -19.44
CA GLN A 131 -0.67 3.34 -20.00
C GLN A 131 0.05 3.62 -21.31
N ALA A 132 1.29 3.15 -21.47
CA ALA A 132 2.04 3.31 -22.71
C ALA A 132 1.43 2.45 -23.83
N HIS A 133 1.01 1.23 -23.50
CA HIS A 133 0.36 0.31 -24.44
C HIS A 133 -0.99 0.86 -24.92
N ASP A 134 -1.84 1.32 -24.01
CA ASP A 134 -3.14 1.96 -24.33
C ASP A 134 -2.97 3.20 -25.24
N LYS A 135 -1.94 4.00 -24.99
CA LYS A 135 -1.63 5.15 -25.87
C LYS A 135 -1.18 4.71 -27.28
N MET A 136 -0.40 3.63 -27.34
CA MET A 136 0.07 3.09 -28.61
C MET A 136 -1.10 2.51 -29.42
N ASP A 137 -1.98 1.74 -28.78
CA ASP A 137 -3.16 1.17 -29.42
C ASP A 137 -4.10 2.26 -29.97
N LYS A 138 -4.32 3.31 -29.19
CA LYS A 138 -5.11 4.48 -29.64
C LYS A 138 -4.46 5.21 -30.82
N ALA A 139 -3.13 5.34 -30.82
CA ALA A 139 -2.41 5.96 -31.92
C ALA A 139 -2.49 5.11 -33.20
N MET A 140 -2.36 3.79 -33.07
CA MET A 140 -2.49 2.88 -34.21
C MET A 140 -3.90 2.88 -34.79
N ALA A 141 -4.93 2.85 -33.95
CA ALA A 141 -6.31 2.93 -34.41
C ALA A 141 -6.58 4.24 -35.19
N ARG A 142 -6.02 5.35 -34.72
CA ARG A 142 -6.15 6.63 -35.41
C ARG A 142 -5.38 6.68 -36.74
N LEU A 143 -4.25 5.98 -36.82
CA LEU A 143 -3.49 5.84 -38.05
C LEU A 143 -4.27 5.03 -39.09
N GLU A 144 -4.89 3.94 -38.70
CA GLU A 144 -5.75 3.11 -39.54
C GLU A 144 -6.93 3.91 -40.09
N GLU A 145 -7.61 4.71 -39.25
CA GLU A 145 -8.68 5.61 -39.65
C GLU A 145 -8.21 6.59 -40.72
N LEU A 146 -7.06 7.24 -40.52
CA LEU A 146 -6.48 8.17 -41.49
C LEU A 146 -6.11 7.48 -42.81
N ILE A 147 -5.57 6.27 -42.80
CA ILE A 147 -5.28 5.49 -44.00
C ILE A 147 -6.57 5.17 -44.78
N GLN A 148 -7.64 4.86 -44.08
CA GLN A 148 -8.93 4.59 -44.68
C GLN A 148 -9.54 5.84 -45.32
N ASP A 149 -9.44 6.99 -44.67
CA ASP A 149 -9.90 8.30 -45.18
C ASP A 149 -9.11 8.68 -46.45
N ILE A 150 -7.78 8.51 -46.45
CA ILE A 150 -6.93 8.73 -47.65
C ILE A 150 -7.34 7.79 -48.77
N GLY A 151 -7.64 6.53 -48.46
CA GLY A 151 -8.13 5.57 -49.44
C GLY A 151 -9.44 5.99 -50.09
N GLN A 152 -10.39 6.51 -49.32
CA GLN A 152 -11.66 7.05 -49.80
C GLN A 152 -11.47 8.29 -50.70
N ILE A 153 -10.61 9.23 -50.29
CA ILE A 153 -10.30 10.43 -51.05
C ILE A 153 -9.64 10.02 -52.41
N ARG A 154 -8.72 9.07 -52.39
CA ARG A 154 -8.07 8.59 -53.58
C ARG A 154 -9.05 7.97 -54.60
N SER A 155 -10.05 7.25 -54.12
CA SER A 155 -11.09 6.64 -54.98
C SER A 155 -11.93 7.68 -55.72
N LEU A 156 -12.15 8.86 -55.09
CA LEU A 156 -12.90 9.96 -55.69
C LEU A 156 -12.18 10.69 -56.84
N PHE A 157 -10.87 10.50 -56.97
CA PHE A 157 -10.05 11.11 -58.03
C PHE A 157 -9.62 10.13 -59.13
N GLN A 158 -10.14 8.89 -59.11
CA GLN A 158 -9.81 7.86 -60.10
C GLN A 158 -10.93 7.63 -61.13
N ASP A 159 -11.99 8.45 -61.17
CA ASP A 159 -13.02 8.47 -62.24
C ASP A 159 -12.70 9.49 -63.33
#